data_9d1426586942498bfeb3cd9f1fa8b57e
#
_entry.id   9d1426586942498bfeb3cd9f1fa8b57e
#
_cell.length_a   1.000
_cell.length_b   1.000
_cell.length_c   1.000
_cell.angle_alpha   90.00
_cell.angle_beta   90.00
_cell.angle_gamma   90.00
#
_symmetry.space_group_name_H-M   'P 1'
#
loop_
_entity.id
_entity.type
_entity.pdbx_description
1 polymer ?
#
loop_
_entity_poly.entity_id
_entity_poly.type
_entity_poly.pdbx_seq_one_letter_code
_entity_poly.pdbx_strand_id
1 'polypeptide(L)'
;MVVQPFARFTVRSLSREQFHEVSYTEWGSEGNRGVVVCVHGLTRQGRDFDFLARRLAGEGYRVVCPDIVGRGLSGQLVNGSDYDLDQYVIDMTVLLAKLHVTDVSWVGTSLGGMIGILMAGLANSPIQRLVVNDIGPNLPINAVLRIGNYVRNGPQVFPNFEAVEAYFREILRPFGRLTEEQWRHLAEHSVKRNEAGHYALRYDRRLTQGFKAPWHHRYRLWTAWERINCPILILRGGDSDLFLPGTAKEMLRRNARARLETIPDCGHAPALMDEQQIDLVAGWIGAQVPEETKVA
;
A
#
# COMPACT_ATOMS: atom_id res chain seq x y z
N MET A 1 -13.57 21.73 10.82
CA MET A 1 -14.27 20.47 11.21
C MET A 1 -13.26 19.59 11.92
N VAL A 2 -13.53 19.14 13.14
CA VAL A 2 -12.66 18.17 13.81
C VAL A 2 -12.85 16.85 13.08
N VAL A 3 -11.79 16.38 12.40
CA VAL A 3 -11.80 15.06 11.73
C VAL A 3 -12.02 14.02 12.82
N GLN A 4 -13.11 13.26 12.74
CA GLN A 4 -13.45 12.20 13.69
C GLN A 4 -12.27 11.22 13.79
N PRO A 5 -11.93 10.72 14.97
CA PRO A 5 -10.92 9.69 15.09
C PRO A 5 -11.33 8.47 14.27
N PHE A 6 -10.35 7.78 13.71
CA PHE A 6 -10.57 6.56 12.94
C PHE A 6 -11.28 5.48 13.78
N ALA A 7 -12.13 4.70 13.13
CA ALA A 7 -12.67 3.47 13.69
C ALA A 7 -11.90 2.26 13.11
N ARG A 8 -11.83 1.17 13.88
CA ARG A 8 -11.21 -0.08 13.45
C ARG A 8 -12.25 -1.16 13.28
N PHE A 9 -12.12 -1.89 12.20
CA PHE A 9 -13.03 -2.97 11.83
C PHE A 9 -12.25 -4.19 11.36
N THR A 10 -12.95 -5.31 11.24
CA THR A 10 -12.44 -6.54 10.62
C THR A 10 -13.45 -7.07 9.60
N VAL A 11 -12.93 -7.76 8.60
CA VAL A 11 -13.71 -8.61 7.70
C VAL A 11 -13.07 -9.98 7.65
N ARG A 12 -13.90 -11.02 7.60
CA ARG A 12 -13.41 -12.39 7.45
C ARG A 12 -13.27 -12.73 5.98
N SER A 13 -12.06 -13.10 5.58
CA SER A 13 -11.72 -13.56 4.22
C SER A 13 -11.33 -15.03 4.24
N LEU A 14 -11.13 -15.59 3.05
CA LEU A 14 -10.83 -17.01 2.84
C LEU A 14 -9.47 -17.16 2.17
N SER A 15 -8.63 -18.04 2.69
CA SER A 15 -7.47 -18.60 1.98
C SER A 15 -7.74 -20.06 1.58
N ARG A 16 -6.76 -20.70 0.96
CA ARG A 16 -6.91 -22.11 0.53
C ARG A 16 -7.28 -23.06 1.65
N GLU A 17 -6.83 -22.81 2.88
CA GLU A 17 -6.95 -23.75 3.99
C GLU A 17 -7.67 -23.18 5.20
N GLN A 18 -7.94 -21.86 5.25
CA GLN A 18 -8.53 -21.26 6.43
C GLN A 18 -9.31 -19.98 6.14
N PHE A 19 -10.26 -19.65 7.01
CA PHE A 19 -10.73 -18.28 7.17
C PHE A 19 -9.73 -17.49 8.01
N HIS A 20 -9.52 -16.23 7.63
CA HIS A 20 -8.68 -15.30 8.37
C HIS A 20 -9.34 -13.91 8.43
N GLU A 21 -8.90 -13.09 9.37
CA GLU A 21 -9.37 -11.73 9.52
C GLU A 21 -8.47 -10.76 8.76
N VAL A 22 -9.08 -9.84 8.03
CA VAL A 22 -8.45 -8.64 7.48
C VAL A 22 -8.92 -7.46 8.32
N SER A 23 -8.00 -6.85 9.07
CA SER A 23 -8.24 -5.65 9.86
C SER A 23 -8.11 -4.42 8.98
N TYR A 24 -8.91 -3.39 9.23
CA TYR A 24 -8.76 -2.10 8.56
C TYR A 24 -9.16 -0.95 9.48
N THR A 25 -8.57 0.21 9.23
CA THR A 25 -8.98 1.47 9.83
C THR A 25 -9.82 2.27 8.85
N GLU A 26 -10.80 2.99 9.35
CA GLU A 26 -11.71 3.82 8.55
C GLU A 26 -11.74 5.23 9.12
N TRP A 27 -11.60 6.23 8.24
CA TRP A 27 -11.65 7.64 8.53
C TRP A 27 -12.79 8.29 7.73
N GLY A 28 -13.49 9.26 8.32
CA GLY A 28 -14.52 10.01 7.60
C GLY A 28 -15.70 9.14 7.16
N SER A 29 -16.25 8.30 8.05
CA SER A 29 -17.34 7.35 7.76
C SER A 29 -18.59 8.00 7.12
N GLU A 30 -18.85 9.26 7.41
CA GLU A 30 -19.96 10.05 6.87
C GLU A 30 -19.61 10.78 5.54
N GLY A 31 -18.44 10.50 4.97
CA GLY A 31 -17.98 11.13 3.74
C GLY A 31 -18.86 10.78 2.54
N ASN A 32 -19.27 11.80 1.79
CA ASN A 32 -20.14 11.67 0.62
C ASN A 32 -19.41 11.90 -0.72
N ARG A 33 -18.10 12.19 -0.71
CA ARG A 33 -17.28 12.40 -1.91
C ARG A 33 -16.75 11.10 -2.52
N GLY A 34 -17.06 9.96 -1.92
CA GLY A 34 -16.62 8.65 -2.38
C GLY A 34 -15.65 7.98 -1.41
N VAL A 35 -15.20 6.78 -1.79
CA VAL A 35 -14.33 5.94 -0.97
C VAL A 35 -12.92 5.91 -1.54
N VAL A 36 -11.92 6.09 -0.66
CA VAL A 36 -10.49 5.93 -0.98
C VAL A 36 -9.94 4.74 -0.20
N VAL A 37 -9.36 3.77 -0.90
CA VAL A 37 -8.71 2.61 -0.28
C VAL A 37 -7.19 2.81 -0.36
N CYS A 38 -6.51 2.83 0.80
CA CYS A 38 -5.07 3.05 0.91
C CYS A 38 -4.38 1.75 1.33
N VAL A 39 -3.57 1.16 0.46
CA VAL A 39 -2.96 -0.17 0.66
C VAL A 39 -1.45 -0.10 0.72
N HIS A 40 -0.91 -0.61 1.80
CA HIS A 40 0.50 -0.47 2.21
C HIS A 40 1.48 -1.42 1.48
N GLY A 41 2.78 -1.18 1.70
CA GLY A 41 3.89 -2.00 1.20
C GLY A 41 4.08 -3.33 1.96
N LEU A 42 5.07 -4.12 1.51
CA LEU A 42 5.28 -5.52 1.91
C LEU A 42 5.27 -5.77 3.43
N THR A 43 6.04 -5.00 4.19
CA THR A 43 6.23 -5.17 5.65
C THR A 43 5.54 -4.09 6.48
N ARG A 44 4.71 -3.28 5.81
CA ARG A 44 4.04 -2.14 6.42
C ARG A 44 2.62 -2.49 6.85
N GLN A 45 1.82 -1.49 7.18
CA GLN A 45 0.47 -1.66 7.68
C GLN A 45 -0.37 -0.39 7.41
N GLY A 46 -1.70 -0.48 7.59
CA GLY A 46 -2.64 0.57 7.19
C GLY A 46 -2.41 1.93 7.84
N ARG A 47 -1.85 1.95 9.08
CA ARG A 47 -1.60 3.20 9.82
C ARG A 47 -0.48 4.08 9.22
N ASP A 48 0.27 3.57 8.24
CA ASP A 48 1.22 4.40 7.47
C ASP A 48 0.51 5.51 6.69
N PHE A 49 -0.78 5.34 6.42
CA PHE A 49 -1.60 6.33 5.70
C PHE A 49 -2.33 7.32 6.58
N ASP A 50 -2.15 7.32 7.91
CA ASP A 50 -2.94 8.14 8.83
C ASP A 50 -2.91 9.64 8.49
N PHE A 51 -1.76 10.17 8.06
CA PHE A 51 -1.62 11.57 7.68
C PHE A 51 -2.42 11.89 6.40
N LEU A 52 -2.29 11.08 5.37
CA LEU A 52 -3.06 11.19 4.13
C LEU A 52 -4.56 10.95 4.38
N ALA A 53 -4.90 9.92 5.16
CA ALA A 53 -6.27 9.58 5.47
C ALA A 53 -7.00 10.69 6.22
N ARG A 54 -6.33 11.33 7.18
CA ARG A 54 -6.85 12.50 7.90
C ARG A 54 -7.15 13.66 6.96
N ARG A 55 -6.25 13.93 6.01
CA ARG A 55 -6.46 14.99 5.01
C ARG A 55 -7.65 14.69 4.12
N LEU A 56 -7.71 13.50 3.52
CA LEU A 56 -8.81 13.10 2.64
C LEU A 56 -10.16 13.06 3.37
N ALA A 57 -10.17 12.55 4.61
CA ALA A 57 -11.38 12.55 5.43
C ALA A 57 -11.86 13.98 5.75
N GLY A 58 -10.93 14.91 5.99
CA GLY A 58 -11.23 16.34 6.14
C GLY A 58 -11.83 16.99 4.89
N GLU A 59 -11.57 16.42 3.72
CA GLU A 59 -12.15 16.82 2.44
C GLU A 59 -13.48 16.12 2.13
N GLY A 60 -13.98 15.24 3.01
CA GLY A 60 -15.25 14.56 2.89
C GLY A 60 -15.19 13.18 2.20
N TYR A 61 -14.02 12.56 2.12
CA TYR A 61 -13.91 11.16 1.67
C TYR A 61 -14.04 10.19 2.84
N ARG A 62 -14.60 9.02 2.56
CA ARG A 62 -14.47 7.84 3.41
C ARG A 62 -13.17 7.12 3.05
N VAL A 63 -12.20 7.07 3.97
CA VAL A 63 -10.87 6.49 3.70
C VAL A 63 -10.70 5.19 4.46
N VAL A 64 -10.33 4.13 3.76
CA VAL A 64 -10.18 2.77 4.29
C VAL A 64 -8.74 2.32 4.11
N CYS A 65 -8.07 1.99 5.22
CA CYS A 65 -6.68 1.57 5.24
C CYS A 65 -6.58 0.15 5.81
N PRO A 66 -6.63 -0.90 4.97
CA PRO A 66 -6.49 -2.28 5.43
C PRO A 66 -5.05 -2.61 5.84
N ASP A 67 -4.93 -3.54 6.78
CA ASP A 67 -3.73 -4.33 7.00
C ASP A 67 -3.80 -5.56 6.10
N ILE A 68 -2.90 -5.72 5.14
CA ILE A 68 -2.84 -6.93 4.30
C ILE A 68 -2.58 -8.14 5.21
N VAL A 69 -3.18 -9.29 4.93
CA VAL A 69 -3.02 -10.53 5.72
C VAL A 69 -1.56 -10.83 6.06
N GLY A 70 -1.28 -11.18 7.31
CA GLY A 70 0.07 -11.38 7.84
C GLY A 70 0.78 -10.10 8.28
N ARG A 71 0.12 -8.93 8.28
CA ARG A 71 0.67 -7.63 8.74
C ARG A 71 -0.29 -6.96 9.69
N GLY A 72 0.24 -6.00 10.44
CA GLY A 72 -0.54 -5.15 11.34
C GLY A 72 -1.37 -5.94 12.36
N LEU A 73 -2.67 -5.80 12.27
CA LEU A 73 -3.65 -6.49 13.13
C LEU A 73 -4.43 -7.58 12.37
N SER A 74 -4.14 -7.78 11.09
CA SER A 74 -4.74 -8.88 10.32
C SER A 74 -4.20 -10.24 10.76
N GLY A 75 -4.98 -11.28 10.47
CA GLY A 75 -4.61 -12.67 10.75
C GLY A 75 -3.37 -13.12 10.00
N GLN A 76 -2.85 -14.29 10.39
CA GLN A 76 -1.75 -14.96 9.69
C GLN A 76 -2.26 -16.18 8.93
N LEU A 77 -1.60 -16.52 7.82
CA LEU A 77 -1.92 -17.72 7.05
C LEU A 77 -1.19 -18.95 7.61
N VAL A 78 -1.80 -20.14 7.46
CA VAL A 78 -1.19 -21.41 7.87
C VAL A 78 0.08 -21.62 7.06
N ASN A 79 0.01 -21.48 5.73
CA ASN A 79 1.14 -21.67 4.84
C ASN A 79 1.75 -20.32 4.41
N GLY A 80 3.03 -20.16 4.61
CA GLY A 80 3.75 -18.97 4.16
C GLY A 80 3.78 -18.81 2.63
N SER A 81 3.59 -19.89 1.88
CA SER A 81 3.50 -19.85 0.41
C SER A 81 2.21 -19.20 -0.12
N ASP A 82 1.20 -19.06 0.71
CA ASP A 82 -0.07 -18.44 0.35
C ASP A 82 -0.06 -16.91 0.49
N TYR A 83 1.01 -16.33 1.01
CA TYR A 83 1.23 -14.88 0.97
C TYR A 83 1.60 -14.43 -0.44
N ASP A 84 0.65 -14.50 -1.36
CA ASP A 84 0.84 -14.14 -2.76
C ASP A 84 -0.19 -13.10 -3.25
N LEU A 85 0.03 -12.57 -4.45
CA LEU A 85 -0.83 -11.51 -5.00
C LEU A 85 -2.27 -11.98 -5.25
N ASP A 86 -2.48 -13.27 -5.57
CA ASP A 86 -3.83 -13.82 -5.78
C ASP A 86 -4.63 -13.75 -4.47
N GLN A 87 -4.00 -14.15 -3.35
CA GLN A 87 -4.64 -14.05 -2.04
C GLN A 87 -4.94 -12.59 -1.65
N TYR A 88 -4.00 -11.67 -1.92
CA TYR A 88 -4.21 -10.26 -1.58
C TYR A 88 -5.34 -9.63 -2.41
N VAL A 89 -5.47 -9.99 -3.69
CA VAL A 89 -6.59 -9.57 -4.54
C VAL A 89 -7.93 -10.12 -4.00
N ILE A 90 -7.97 -11.39 -3.56
CA ILE A 90 -9.15 -11.98 -2.93
C ILE A 90 -9.53 -11.20 -1.67
N ASP A 91 -8.57 -10.95 -0.78
CA ASP A 91 -8.81 -10.23 0.48
C ASP A 91 -9.36 -8.82 0.23
N MET A 92 -8.79 -8.10 -0.72
CA MET A 92 -9.26 -6.76 -1.08
C MET A 92 -10.65 -6.81 -1.75
N THR A 93 -10.95 -7.82 -2.55
CA THR A 93 -12.29 -8.01 -3.14
C THR A 93 -13.33 -8.25 -2.04
N VAL A 94 -13.02 -9.09 -1.05
CA VAL A 94 -13.90 -9.33 0.10
C VAL A 94 -14.09 -8.06 0.92
N LEU A 95 -13.02 -7.26 1.11
CA LEU A 95 -13.11 -5.97 1.79
C LEU A 95 -14.03 -5.01 1.05
N LEU A 96 -13.87 -4.84 -0.27
CA LEU A 96 -14.72 -3.96 -1.08
C LEU A 96 -16.20 -4.38 -1.02
N ALA A 97 -16.48 -5.69 -1.07
CA ALA A 97 -17.84 -6.21 -0.90
C ALA A 97 -18.41 -5.88 0.49
N LYS A 98 -17.61 -6.00 1.56
CA LYS A 98 -18.00 -5.63 2.93
C LYS A 98 -18.30 -4.14 3.08
N LEU A 99 -17.58 -3.29 2.35
CA LEU A 99 -17.78 -1.85 2.38
C LEU A 99 -19.04 -1.40 1.62
N HIS A 100 -19.67 -2.31 0.85
CA HIS A 100 -20.83 -2.04 -0.01
C HIS A 100 -20.56 -0.92 -1.02
N VAL A 101 -19.38 -0.91 -1.63
CA VAL A 101 -18.97 0.10 -2.59
C VAL A 101 -18.82 -0.50 -3.99
N THR A 102 -19.27 0.25 -5.00
CA THR A 102 -19.15 -0.11 -6.42
C THR A 102 -17.96 0.57 -7.07
N ASP A 103 -17.57 1.74 -6.53
CA ASP A 103 -16.53 2.60 -7.08
C ASP A 103 -15.61 3.09 -5.98
N VAL A 104 -14.30 3.00 -6.23
CA VAL A 104 -13.27 3.46 -5.28
C VAL A 104 -12.14 4.18 -5.99
N SER A 105 -11.50 5.11 -5.29
CA SER A 105 -10.15 5.54 -5.59
C SER A 105 -9.16 4.66 -4.81
N TRP A 106 -8.07 4.26 -5.46
CA TRP A 106 -7.06 3.38 -4.87
C TRP A 106 -5.72 4.10 -4.74
N VAL A 107 -5.12 4.05 -3.57
CA VAL A 107 -3.76 4.53 -3.32
C VAL A 107 -2.94 3.34 -2.83
N GLY A 108 -2.01 2.85 -3.65
CA GLY A 108 -1.22 1.68 -3.31
C GLY A 108 0.28 1.97 -3.28
N THR A 109 0.94 1.69 -2.16
CA THR A 109 2.40 1.79 -2.04
C THR A 109 3.04 0.44 -2.29
N SER A 110 4.01 0.38 -3.21
CA SER A 110 4.81 -0.84 -3.44
C SER A 110 3.90 -2.05 -3.69
N LEU A 111 3.85 -3.04 -2.78
CA LEU A 111 2.93 -4.19 -2.86
C LEU A 111 1.47 -3.76 -3.07
N GLY A 112 1.00 -2.75 -2.33
CA GLY A 112 -0.35 -2.22 -2.49
C GLY A 112 -0.60 -1.62 -3.88
N GLY A 113 0.44 -1.07 -4.52
CA GLY A 113 0.41 -0.62 -5.91
C GLY A 113 0.29 -1.78 -6.91
N MET A 114 1.00 -2.89 -6.68
CA MET A 114 0.85 -4.10 -7.51
C MET A 114 -0.54 -4.69 -7.43
N ILE A 115 -1.12 -4.76 -6.22
CA ILE A 115 -2.50 -5.21 -6.02
C ILE A 115 -3.46 -4.29 -6.79
N GLY A 116 -3.27 -2.97 -6.69
CA GLY A 116 -4.06 -1.97 -7.41
C GLY A 116 -3.96 -2.14 -8.93
N ILE A 117 -2.77 -2.37 -9.50
CA ILE A 117 -2.56 -2.65 -10.92
C ILE A 117 -3.33 -3.90 -11.36
N LEU A 118 -3.23 -4.99 -10.61
CA LEU A 118 -3.94 -6.24 -10.93
C LEU A 118 -5.46 -6.02 -10.91
N MET A 119 -5.99 -5.43 -9.84
CA MET A 119 -7.43 -5.20 -9.70
C MET A 119 -7.96 -4.21 -10.74
N ALA A 120 -7.24 -3.10 -11.01
CA ALA A 120 -7.66 -2.10 -11.99
C ALA A 120 -7.61 -2.63 -13.44
N GLY A 121 -6.76 -3.62 -13.71
CA GLY A 121 -6.65 -4.29 -15.02
C GLY A 121 -7.69 -5.38 -15.27
N LEU A 122 -8.56 -5.69 -14.30
CA LEU A 122 -9.68 -6.62 -14.48
C LEU A 122 -10.86 -5.93 -15.18
N ALA A 123 -11.62 -6.69 -15.94
CA ALA A 123 -12.88 -6.21 -16.51
C ALA A 123 -13.86 -5.84 -15.38
N ASN A 124 -14.60 -4.75 -15.56
CA ASN A 124 -15.54 -4.23 -14.56
C ASN A 124 -14.88 -3.91 -13.20
N SER A 125 -13.64 -3.44 -13.24
CA SER A 125 -12.93 -3.02 -12.03
C SER A 125 -13.68 -1.92 -11.29
N PRO A 126 -13.80 -2.01 -9.95
CA PRO A 126 -14.36 -0.92 -9.14
C PRO A 126 -13.39 0.27 -8.99
N ILE A 127 -12.15 0.16 -9.44
CA ILE A 127 -11.15 1.22 -9.30
C ILE A 127 -11.36 2.29 -10.38
N GLN A 128 -11.83 3.47 -9.98
CA GLN A 128 -12.09 4.61 -10.86
C GLN A 128 -10.91 5.58 -10.94
N ARG A 129 -9.99 5.53 -9.99
CA ARG A 129 -8.72 6.26 -9.96
C ARG A 129 -7.67 5.42 -9.27
N LEU A 130 -6.47 5.39 -9.84
CA LEU A 130 -5.37 4.61 -9.30
C LEU A 130 -4.16 5.50 -9.03
N VAL A 131 -3.68 5.51 -7.79
CA VAL A 131 -2.36 6.05 -7.42
C VAL A 131 -1.42 4.86 -7.18
N VAL A 132 -0.35 4.79 -7.95
CA VAL A 132 0.71 3.77 -7.84
C VAL A 132 1.95 4.43 -7.26
N ASN A 133 2.24 4.17 -5.99
CA ASN A 133 3.37 4.76 -5.30
C ASN A 133 4.58 3.82 -5.34
N ASP A 134 5.53 4.21 -6.14
CA ASP A 134 6.90 3.70 -6.30
C ASP A 134 7.02 2.20 -6.61
N ILE A 135 6.22 1.75 -7.57
CA ILE A 135 6.26 0.36 -8.06
C ILE A 135 5.89 0.30 -9.54
N GLY A 136 6.34 -0.74 -10.22
CA GLY A 136 5.97 -1.02 -11.59
C GLY A 136 6.03 -2.52 -11.90
N PRO A 137 5.66 -2.91 -13.13
CA PRO A 137 5.63 -4.31 -13.55
C PRO A 137 7.00 -5.01 -13.58
N ASN A 138 8.09 -4.25 -13.68
CA ASN A 138 9.45 -4.79 -13.64
C ASN A 138 10.15 -4.39 -12.34
N LEU A 139 10.66 -5.38 -11.62
CA LEU A 139 11.44 -5.17 -10.40
C LEU A 139 12.90 -5.61 -10.61
N PRO A 140 13.87 -4.74 -10.31
CA PRO A 140 15.28 -5.09 -10.31
C PRO A 140 15.57 -6.20 -9.30
N ILE A 141 16.25 -7.25 -9.75
CA ILE A 141 16.52 -8.44 -8.90
C ILE A 141 17.31 -8.08 -7.63
N ASN A 142 18.25 -7.13 -7.73
CA ASN A 142 19.05 -6.71 -6.58
C ASN A 142 18.18 -6.04 -5.48
N ALA A 143 17.21 -5.22 -5.88
CA ALA A 143 16.28 -4.60 -4.94
C ALA A 143 15.38 -5.65 -4.28
N VAL A 144 14.87 -6.62 -5.05
CA VAL A 144 14.08 -7.74 -4.53
C VAL A 144 14.89 -8.58 -3.55
N LEU A 145 16.14 -8.89 -3.86
CA LEU A 145 17.03 -9.64 -2.98
C LEU A 145 17.34 -8.87 -1.68
N ARG A 146 17.58 -7.56 -1.76
CA ARG A 146 17.80 -6.69 -0.60
C ARG A 146 16.56 -6.69 0.32
N ILE A 147 15.38 -6.51 -0.24
CA ILE A 147 14.11 -6.55 0.51
C ILE A 147 13.92 -7.94 1.15
N GLY A 148 14.08 -9.00 0.39
CA GLY A 148 13.97 -10.36 0.89
C GLY A 148 14.97 -10.66 2.03
N ASN A 149 16.16 -10.07 1.97
CA ASN A 149 17.19 -10.25 3.00
C ASN A 149 16.79 -9.60 4.32
N TYR A 150 16.36 -8.33 4.34
CA TYR A 150 15.98 -7.69 5.60
C TYR A 150 14.73 -8.32 6.22
N VAL A 151 13.79 -8.81 5.42
CA VAL A 151 12.59 -9.51 5.93
C VAL A 151 12.95 -10.83 6.61
N ARG A 152 13.87 -11.60 6.00
CA ARG A 152 14.29 -12.92 6.54
C ARG A 152 15.24 -12.81 7.71
N ASN A 153 16.21 -11.91 7.63
CA ASN A 153 17.39 -11.87 8.50
C ASN A 153 17.37 -10.70 9.48
N GLY A 154 16.45 -9.74 9.33
CA GLY A 154 16.32 -8.62 10.25
C GLY A 154 15.85 -9.05 11.64
N PRO A 155 16.10 -8.20 12.67
CA PRO A 155 15.66 -8.44 14.03
C PRO A 155 14.13 -8.58 14.09
N GLN A 156 13.65 -9.47 14.95
CA GLN A 156 12.21 -9.71 15.12
C GLN A 156 11.69 -9.19 16.44
N VAL A 157 12.60 -9.03 17.41
CA VAL A 157 12.31 -8.59 18.77
C VAL A 157 13.35 -7.54 19.17
N PHE A 158 12.88 -6.49 19.83
CA PHE A 158 13.69 -5.37 20.30
C PHE A 158 13.55 -5.23 21.80
N PRO A 159 14.62 -4.92 22.54
CA PRO A 159 14.58 -4.82 24.01
C PRO A 159 13.79 -3.62 24.51
N ASN A 160 13.77 -2.52 23.77
CA ASN A 160 13.13 -1.26 24.10
C ASN A 160 12.63 -0.54 22.84
N PHE A 161 11.89 0.56 23.02
CA PHE A 161 11.30 1.31 21.92
C PHE A 161 12.35 2.11 21.14
N GLU A 162 13.40 2.57 21.76
CA GLU A 162 14.50 3.30 21.13
C GLU A 162 15.21 2.42 20.08
N ALA A 163 15.39 1.13 20.38
CA ALA A 163 15.92 0.16 19.40
C ALA A 163 14.97 -0.05 18.20
N VAL A 164 13.66 0.00 18.44
CA VAL A 164 12.66 -0.03 17.36
C VAL A 164 12.79 1.20 16.45
N GLU A 165 12.81 2.41 17.03
CA GLU A 165 12.95 3.64 16.26
C GLU A 165 14.25 3.67 15.44
N ALA A 166 15.37 3.30 16.05
CA ALA A 166 16.65 3.25 15.38
C ALA A 166 16.62 2.29 14.17
N TYR A 167 16.04 1.11 14.35
CA TYR A 167 15.88 0.14 13.27
C TYR A 167 15.02 0.67 12.13
N PHE A 168 13.85 1.28 12.42
CA PHE A 168 12.99 1.82 11.37
C PHE A 168 13.60 3.02 10.66
N ARG A 169 14.32 3.90 11.35
CA ARG A 169 15.08 5.00 10.72
C ARG A 169 16.15 4.49 9.75
N GLU A 170 16.77 3.35 10.05
CA GLU A 170 17.75 2.73 9.16
C GLU A 170 17.08 2.13 7.92
N ILE A 171 16.12 1.21 8.10
CA ILE A 171 15.54 0.45 6.98
C ILE A 171 14.57 1.29 6.12
N LEU A 172 13.93 2.30 6.70
CA LEU A 172 13.01 3.21 6.02
C LEU A 172 13.66 4.56 5.67
N ARG A 173 14.97 4.71 5.82
CA ARG A 173 15.68 5.93 5.36
C ARG A 173 15.30 6.36 3.94
N PRO A 174 15.04 5.44 3.00
CA PRO A 174 14.57 5.80 1.66
C PRO A 174 13.20 6.48 1.61
N PHE A 175 12.40 6.49 2.68
CA PHE A 175 11.10 7.20 2.72
C PHE A 175 11.24 8.73 2.59
N GLY A 176 12.45 9.26 2.68
CA GLY A 176 12.74 10.68 2.57
C GLY A 176 12.83 11.36 3.94
N ARG A 177 12.57 12.67 3.94
CA ARG A 177 12.66 13.49 5.16
C ARG A 177 11.37 13.38 5.96
N LEU A 178 11.43 12.74 7.12
CA LEU A 178 10.33 12.62 8.06
C LEU A 178 10.64 13.39 9.36
N THR A 179 9.59 13.94 9.97
CA THR A 179 9.69 14.57 11.30
C THR A 179 9.85 13.52 12.40
N GLU A 180 10.25 13.95 13.60
CA GLU A 180 10.34 13.06 14.77
C GLU A 180 8.99 12.40 15.08
N GLU A 181 7.87 13.13 14.95
CA GLU A 181 6.52 12.62 15.12
C GLU A 181 6.20 11.51 14.11
N GLN A 182 6.56 11.71 12.83
CA GLN A 182 6.33 10.73 11.78
C GLN A 182 7.18 9.46 11.98
N TRP A 183 8.45 9.60 12.36
CA TRP A 183 9.31 8.45 12.70
C TRP A 183 8.74 7.65 13.86
N ARG A 184 8.35 8.33 14.91
CA ARG A 184 7.74 7.71 16.09
C ARG A 184 6.44 7.00 15.72
N HIS A 185 5.57 7.63 14.94
CA HIS A 185 4.33 7.04 14.43
C HIS A 185 4.57 5.74 13.65
N LEU A 186 5.52 5.73 12.71
CA LEU A 186 5.89 4.52 11.97
C LEU A 186 6.37 3.40 12.88
N ALA A 187 7.22 3.73 13.86
CA ALA A 187 7.78 2.76 14.81
C ALA A 187 6.68 2.17 15.73
N GLU A 188 5.86 3.02 16.36
CA GLU A 188 4.80 2.61 17.29
C GLU A 188 3.81 1.63 16.65
N HIS A 189 3.43 1.88 15.40
CA HIS A 189 2.42 1.08 14.74
C HIS A 189 2.99 -0.20 14.11
N SER A 190 4.32 -0.28 13.96
CA SER A 190 5.01 -1.43 13.36
C SER A 190 5.32 -2.56 14.35
N VAL A 191 5.11 -2.34 15.65
CA VAL A 191 5.46 -3.33 16.68
C VAL A 191 4.30 -3.58 17.64
N LYS A 192 4.36 -4.73 18.31
CA LYS A 192 3.54 -5.08 19.48
C LYS A 192 4.44 -5.43 20.64
N ARG A 193 4.01 -5.10 21.87
CA ARG A 193 4.69 -5.51 23.08
C ARG A 193 4.34 -6.98 23.37
N ASN A 194 5.32 -7.80 23.65
CA ASN A 194 5.13 -9.19 24.08
C ASN A 194 5.03 -9.29 25.62
N GLU A 195 4.75 -10.48 26.12
CA GLU A 195 4.60 -10.74 27.57
C GLU A 195 5.87 -10.46 28.37
N ALA A 196 7.04 -10.61 27.76
CA ALA A 196 8.33 -10.28 28.38
C ALA A 196 8.64 -8.77 28.36
N GLY A 197 7.73 -7.94 27.85
CA GLY A 197 7.90 -6.49 27.76
C GLY A 197 8.73 -6.00 26.57
N HIS A 198 9.23 -6.90 25.72
CA HIS A 198 9.96 -6.58 24.50
C HIS A 198 9.00 -6.23 23.36
N TYR A 199 9.52 -5.59 22.30
CA TYR A 199 8.77 -5.21 21.12
C TYR A 199 9.02 -6.19 19.98
N ALA A 200 7.95 -6.76 19.41
CA ALA A 200 8.01 -7.66 18.26
C ALA A 200 7.38 -7.01 17.03
N LEU A 201 7.94 -7.24 15.84
CA LEU A 201 7.41 -6.74 14.58
C LEU A 201 5.99 -7.28 14.31
N ARG A 202 5.14 -6.43 13.71
CA ARG A 202 3.76 -6.76 13.34
C ARG A 202 3.65 -7.31 11.92
N TYR A 203 4.60 -8.17 11.51
CA TYR A 203 4.45 -8.92 10.26
C TYR A 203 4.97 -10.35 10.40
N ASP A 204 4.41 -11.24 9.60
CA ASP A 204 4.83 -12.64 9.54
C ASP A 204 6.10 -12.78 8.69
N ARG A 205 7.17 -13.36 9.25
CA ARG A 205 8.43 -13.59 8.52
C ARG A 205 8.28 -14.48 7.30
N ARG A 206 7.25 -15.32 7.27
CA ARG A 206 6.97 -16.24 6.16
C ARG A 206 6.48 -15.52 4.90
N LEU A 207 6.25 -14.20 4.93
CA LEU A 207 5.87 -13.39 3.77
C LEU A 207 6.76 -13.61 2.54
N THR A 208 8.04 -13.87 2.75
CA THR A 208 8.99 -14.10 1.66
C THR A 208 8.81 -15.46 0.97
N GLN A 209 8.06 -16.38 1.55
CA GLN A 209 7.83 -17.71 0.96
C GLN A 209 6.85 -17.66 -0.24
N GLY A 210 5.95 -16.68 -0.26
CA GLY A 210 5.03 -16.45 -1.39
C GLY A 210 5.70 -15.80 -2.60
N PHE A 211 6.81 -15.10 -2.39
CA PHE A 211 7.58 -14.44 -3.47
C PHE A 211 8.63 -15.35 -4.09
N LYS A 212 8.23 -16.53 -4.55
CA LYS A 212 9.13 -17.42 -5.30
C LYS A 212 9.37 -16.86 -6.69
N ALA A 213 10.63 -16.65 -7.07
CA ALA A 213 11.00 -16.24 -8.42
C ALA A 213 10.63 -17.33 -9.45
N PRO A 214 10.22 -16.99 -10.67
CA PRO A 214 9.99 -15.65 -11.20
C PRO A 214 8.51 -15.22 -11.11
N TRP A 215 8.10 -14.69 -9.98
CA TRP A 215 6.71 -14.27 -9.71
C TRP A 215 6.16 -13.25 -10.72
N HIS A 216 6.99 -12.38 -11.31
CA HIS A 216 6.59 -11.42 -12.34
C HIS A 216 6.06 -12.07 -13.63
N HIS A 217 6.47 -13.29 -13.96
CA HIS A 217 5.89 -14.05 -15.07
C HIS A 217 4.50 -14.60 -14.74
N ARG A 218 4.27 -14.98 -13.49
CA ARG A 218 2.99 -15.53 -13.03
C ARG A 218 1.87 -14.50 -13.14
N TYR A 219 2.10 -13.26 -12.73
CA TYR A 219 1.03 -12.26 -12.57
C TYR A 219 0.79 -11.37 -13.79
N ARG A 220 1.60 -11.47 -14.85
CA ARG A 220 1.44 -10.71 -16.10
C ARG A 220 1.12 -9.23 -15.84
N LEU A 221 1.87 -8.57 -14.95
CA LEU A 221 1.61 -7.20 -14.53
C LEU A 221 1.59 -6.20 -15.70
N TRP A 222 2.38 -6.42 -16.75
CA TRP A 222 2.31 -5.59 -17.96
C TRP A 222 0.96 -5.72 -18.65
N THR A 223 0.41 -6.94 -18.79
CA THR A 223 -0.91 -7.16 -19.38
C THR A 223 -2.02 -6.50 -18.55
N ALA A 224 -1.93 -6.57 -17.21
CA ALA A 224 -2.86 -5.88 -16.34
C ALA A 224 -2.74 -4.37 -16.51
N TRP A 225 -1.52 -3.82 -16.51
CA TRP A 225 -1.25 -2.41 -16.70
C TRP A 225 -1.88 -1.84 -17.98
N GLU A 226 -1.71 -2.54 -19.11
CA GLU A 226 -2.25 -2.13 -20.42
C GLU A 226 -3.78 -2.12 -20.46
N ARG A 227 -4.44 -2.89 -19.59
CA ARG A 227 -5.91 -2.99 -19.51
C ARG A 227 -6.56 -1.97 -18.59
N ILE A 228 -5.77 -1.21 -17.80
CA ILE A 228 -6.34 -0.22 -16.89
C ILE A 228 -7.00 0.90 -17.70
N ASN A 229 -8.28 1.14 -17.42
CA ASN A 229 -9.09 2.12 -18.13
C ASN A 229 -9.40 3.39 -17.31
N CYS A 230 -9.01 3.45 -16.03
CA CYS A 230 -9.17 4.64 -15.20
C CYS A 230 -7.92 5.56 -15.28
N PRO A 231 -8.03 6.84 -14.85
CA PRO A 231 -6.88 7.72 -14.69
C PRO A 231 -5.87 7.17 -13.66
N ILE A 232 -4.57 7.30 -13.97
CA ILE A 232 -3.48 6.76 -13.15
C ILE A 232 -2.49 7.87 -12.80
N LEU A 233 -2.17 8.00 -11.51
CA LEU A 233 -1.03 8.76 -11.02
C LEU A 233 0.06 7.80 -10.58
N ILE A 234 1.22 7.90 -11.19
CA ILE A 234 2.43 7.20 -10.77
C ILE A 234 3.26 8.16 -9.94
N LEU A 235 3.61 7.79 -8.71
CA LEU A 235 4.60 8.50 -7.91
C LEU A 235 5.90 7.69 -7.95
N ARG A 236 7.02 8.37 -8.18
CA ARG A 236 8.34 7.75 -8.17
C ARG A 236 9.27 8.50 -7.22
N GLY A 237 9.89 7.79 -6.28
CA GLY A 237 11.00 8.35 -5.52
C GLY A 237 12.20 8.64 -6.44
N GLY A 238 12.75 9.86 -6.38
CA GLY A 238 13.85 10.30 -7.23
C GLY A 238 15.04 9.33 -7.21
N ASP A 239 15.33 8.77 -6.02
CA ASP A 239 16.44 7.86 -5.75
C ASP A 239 15.99 6.38 -5.64
N SER A 240 14.77 6.05 -6.13
CA SER A 240 14.26 4.68 -6.02
C SER A 240 15.13 3.68 -6.80
N ASP A 241 15.60 2.66 -6.09
CA ASP A 241 16.33 1.52 -6.65
C ASP A 241 15.41 0.37 -7.09
N LEU A 242 14.13 0.43 -6.69
CA LEU A 242 13.13 -0.58 -7.02
C LEU A 242 12.28 -0.17 -8.23
N PHE A 243 11.91 1.09 -8.34
CA PHE A 243 11.15 1.62 -9.47
C PHE A 243 12.02 2.50 -10.36
N LEU A 244 12.65 1.87 -11.36
CA LEU A 244 13.62 2.54 -12.22
C LEU A 244 12.97 3.49 -13.24
N PRO A 245 13.66 4.58 -13.65
CA PRO A 245 13.16 5.53 -14.65
C PRO A 245 12.75 4.87 -15.97
N GLY A 246 13.47 3.83 -16.39
CA GLY A 246 13.17 3.06 -17.61
C GLY A 246 11.81 2.35 -17.52
N THR A 247 11.49 1.76 -16.35
CA THR A 247 10.18 1.13 -16.11
C THR A 247 9.07 2.18 -16.12
N ALA A 248 9.28 3.33 -15.48
CA ALA A 248 8.31 4.43 -15.47
C ALA A 248 8.02 4.95 -16.87
N LYS A 249 9.06 5.16 -17.68
CA LYS A 249 8.92 5.57 -19.10
C LYS A 249 8.12 4.55 -19.91
N GLU A 250 8.38 3.27 -19.72
CA GLU A 250 7.65 2.20 -20.40
C GLU A 250 6.19 2.11 -19.95
N MET A 251 5.90 2.33 -18.67
CA MET A 251 4.53 2.42 -18.15
C MET A 251 3.74 3.55 -18.83
N LEU A 252 4.33 4.75 -18.96
CA LEU A 252 3.71 5.89 -19.64
C LEU A 252 3.46 5.59 -21.14
N ARG A 253 4.43 4.92 -21.80
CA ARG A 253 4.29 4.56 -23.22
C ARG A 253 3.14 3.58 -23.46
N ARG A 254 2.90 2.64 -22.53
CA ARG A 254 1.89 1.57 -22.67
C ARG A 254 0.50 1.97 -22.22
N ASN A 255 0.36 3.00 -21.39
CA ASN A 255 -0.96 3.47 -20.97
C ASN A 255 -1.00 5.00 -20.93
N ALA A 256 -1.72 5.57 -21.90
CA ALA A 256 -1.85 7.02 -22.06
C ALA A 256 -2.64 7.72 -20.93
N ARG A 257 -3.32 6.96 -20.06
CA ARG A 257 -4.04 7.49 -18.88
C ARG A 257 -3.12 7.74 -17.69
N ALA A 258 -1.86 7.32 -17.80
CA ALA A 258 -0.90 7.46 -16.71
C ALA A 258 -0.19 8.82 -16.78
N ARG A 259 -0.03 9.43 -15.61
CA ARG A 259 0.85 10.57 -15.34
C ARG A 259 1.91 10.16 -14.33
N LEU A 260 3.11 10.71 -14.47
CA LEU A 260 4.23 10.46 -13.58
C LEU A 260 4.61 11.74 -12.83
N GLU A 261 4.74 11.63 -11.53
CA GLU A 261 5.35 12.64 -10.67
C GLU A 261 6.55 12.03 -9.96
N THR A 262 7.68 12.73 -10.01
CA THR A 262 8.90 12.29 -9.33
C THR A 262 9.09 13.10 -8.05
N ILE A 263 9.18 12.41 -6.93
CA ILE A 263 9.34 12.99 -5.61
C ILE A 263 10.85 13.05 -5.32
N PRO A 264 11.44 14.24 -5.18
CA PRO A 264 12.87 14.37 -4.92
C PRO A 264 13.25 13.89 -3.51
N ASP A 265 14.53 13.66 -3.29
CA ASP A 265 15.14 13.35 -1.99
C ASP A 265 14.53 12.13 -1.27
N CYS A 266 13.95 11.20 -2.00
CA CYS A 266 13.47 9.94 -1.46
C CYS A 266 13.69 8.78 -2.44
N GLY A 267 13.82 7.59 -1.88
CA GLY A 267 13.94 6.33 -2.61
C GLY A 267 12.65 5.53 -2.56
N HIS A 268 12.76 4.22 -2.32
CA HIS A 268 11.61 3.32 -2.23
C HIS A 268 11.07 3.24 -0.79
N ALA A 269 9.91 3.84 -0.55
CA ALA A 269 9.00 4.60 -1.39
C ALA A 269 8.70 5.95 -0.73
N PRO A 270 8.20 6.99 -1.47
CA PRO A 270 7.64 8.18 -0.85
C PRO A 270 6.65 7.81 0.26
N ALA A 271 6.83 8.42 1.44
CA ALA A 271 6.08 8.02 2.65
C ALA A 271 4.61 8.45 2.63
N LEU A 272 4.25 9.43 1.79
CA LEU A 272 2.93 10.08 1.75
C LEU A 272 2.52 10.68 3.11
N MET A 273 3.52 11.21 3.83
CA MET A 273 3.36 11.80 5.16
C MET A 273 3.65 13.29 5.21
N ASP A 274 4.48 13.82 4.30
CA ASP A 274 4.69 15.27 4.21
C ASP A 274 3.56 15.97 3.44
N GLU A 275 3.41 17.27 3.71
CA GLU A 275 2.30 18.05 3.19
C GLU A 275 2.28 18.10 1.65
N GLN A 276 3.44 18.20 1.00
CA GLN A 276 3.52 18.27 -0.47
C GLN A 276 3.08 16.96 -1.13
N GLN A 277 3.50 15.83 -0.59
CA GLN A 277 3.08 14.51 -1.08
C GLN A 277 1.59 14.28 -0.84
N ILE A 278 1.09 14.69 0.33
CA ILE A 278 -0.33 14.60 0.69
C ILE A 278 -1.17 15.47 -0.24
N ASP A 279 -0.78 16.73 -0.46
CA ASP A 279 -1.48 17.67 -1.34
C ASP A 279 -1.54 17.16 -2.79
N LEU A 280 -0.43 16.59 -3.26
CA LEU A 280 -0.36 15.98 -4.61
C LEU A 280 -1.37 14.84 -4.77
N VAL A 281 -1.41 13.91 -3.80
CA VAL A 281 -2.34 12.77 -3.85
C VAL A 281 -3.79 13.23 -3.64
N ALA A 282 -4.05 14.09 -2.66
CA ALA A 282 -5.39 14.60 -2.38
C ALA A 282 -5.94 15.41 -3.56
N GLY A 283 -5.12 16.29 -4.14
CA GLY A 283 -5.47 17.05 -5.34
C GLY A 283 -5.78 16.15 -6.54
N TRP A 284 -5.00 15.08 -6.74
CA TRP A 284 -5.28 14.09 -7.78
C TRP A 284 -6.61 13.34 -7.55
N ILE A 285 -6.86 12.89 -6.34
CA ILE A 285 -8.12 12.21 -5.98
C ILE A 285 -9.31 13.15 -6.16
N GLY A 286 -9.16 14.42 -5.78
CA GLY A 286 -10.22 15.44 -5.87
C GLY A 286 -10.47 16.05 -7.24
N ALA A 287 -9.56 15.87 -8.19
CA ALA A 287 -9.69 16.45 -9.52
C ALA A 287 -10.93 15.88 -10.27
N GLN A 288 -11.62 16.71 -11.03
CA GLN A 288 -12.70 16.21 -11.90
C GLN A 288 -12.12 15.29 -12.99
N VAL A 289 -12.78 14.16 -13.24
CA VAL A 289 -12.45 13.31 -14.40
C VAL A 289 -12.99 14.01 -15.63
N PRO A 290 -12.17 14.34 -16.64
CA PRO A 290 -12.69 14.85 -17.89
C PRO A 290 -13.71 13.85 -18.47
N GLU A 291 -14.86 14.34 -18.96
CA GLU A 291 -15.96 13.49 -19.47
C GLU A 291 -15.54 12.57 -20.65
N GLU A 292 -14.47 12.91 -21.34
CA GLU A 292 -13.93 12.12 -22.48
C GLU A 292 -13.37 10.73 -22.07
N THR A 293 -13.24 10.45 -20.78
CA THR A 293 -12.69 9.16 -20.27
C THR A 293 -13.80 8.13 -19.99
N LYS A 294 -15.07 8.51 -20.09
CA LYS A 294 -16.21 7.59 -19.99
C LYS A 294 -16.57 7.07 -21.39
N VAL A 295 -15.72 6.23 -21.95
CA VAL A 295 -16.10 5.45 -23.14
C VAL A 295 -16.74 4.16 -22.68
N ALA A 296 -17.95 3.91 -23.20
CA ALA A 296 -18.86 2.81 -22.94
C ALA A 296 -18.22 1.41 -23.04
#